data_19637bab3dce21e6a0ea5f1d3b1237dc
#
_entry.id   19637bab3dce21e6a0ea5f1d3b1237dc
#
_cell.length_a   1.000
_cell.length_b   1.000
_cell.length_c   1.000
_cell.angle_alpha   90.00
_cell.angle_beta   90.00
_cell.angle_gamma   90.00
#
_symmetry.space_group_name_H-M   'P 1'
#
loop_
_entity.id
_entity.type
_entity.pdbx_description
1 polymer ?
#
loop_
_entity_poly.entity_id
_entity_poly.type
_entity_poly.pdbx_seq_one_letter_code
_entity_poly.pdbx_strand_id
1 'polypeptide(L)'
;VGAGTDPYRDNYGAHVPDDPRLVEERRFGLFTEIGAPIVWMNQTHSATVELLDPAKISQYESGRVGEWGPIESDGIVVDSRQWEAPPALAVMTADCMPVLLSSRQGVIGAVHAGRVGFLHGILSHALDAFHCRGVQNEEISMLIGPCICGRCYEVSPQMRAESVASCSAIASQTSWGTEALDLPGAALQWARECGLSASWVGECTLENPTYHSYRRSPECGRFASVIATCRHS
;
A
#
# COMPACT_ATOMS: atom_id res chain seq x y z
N VAL A 1 3.95 4.11 15.65
CA VAL A 1 4.76 5.09 16.25
C VAL A 1 4.00 6.36 16.50
N GLY A 2 3.82 6.67 17.65
CA GLY A 2 2.74 7.44 17.97
C GLY A 2 2.98 8.68 18.68
N ALA A 3 2.14 9.06 19.44
CA ALA A 3 1.95 10.14 20.37
C ALA A 3 3.21 10.54 21.18
N GLY A 4 4.30 10.82 20.48
CA GLY A 4 5.47 11.51 21.00
C GLY A 4 5.53 12.93 20.43
N THR A 5 6.42 13.73 20.91
CA THR A 5 6.65 15.13 20.50
C THR A 5 7.18 15.28 19.04
N ASP A 6 7.48 14.17 18.34
CA ASP A 6 7.96 14.14 16.97
C ASP A 6 6.91 13.49 16.05
N PRO A 7 6.19 14.30 15.22
CA PRO A 7 5.17 13.81 14.31
C PRO A 7 5.74 12.98 13.15
N TYR A 8 7.06 12.99 12.95
CA TYR A 8 7.74 12.28 11.86
C TYR A 8 8.58 11.08 12.34
N ARG A 9 8.45 10.69 13.60
CA ARG A 9 9.14 9.51 14.11
C ARG A 9 8.81 8.28 13.25
N ASP A 10 9.85 7.57 12.77
CA ASP A 10 9.76 6.41 11.87
C ASP A 10 9.01 6.71 10.54
N ASN A 11 9.17 7.95 10.04
CA ASN A 11 8.63 8.34 8.74
C ASN A 11 9.52 7.86 7.59
N TYR A 12 8.89 7.25 6.59
CA TYR A 12 9.51 6.83 5.31
C TYR A 12 9.11 7.70 4.12
N GLY A 13 8.19 8.64 4.31
CA GLY A 13 7.67 9.51 3.26
C GLY A 13 8.60 10.69 2.98
N ALA A 14 9.24 10.73 1.81
CA ALA A 14 10.08 11.86 1.40
C ALA A 14 9.29 13.12 0.97
N HIS A 15 7.96 13.01 0.86
CA HIS A 15 7.06 14.11 0.47
C HIS A 15 6.45 14.87 1.66
N VAL A 16 6.76 14.49 2.89
CA VAL A 16 6.34 15.21 4.10
C VAL A 16 7.49 16.09 4.61
N PRO A 17 7.21 17.16 5.38
CA PRO A 17 8.21 18.12 5.82
C PRO A 17 9.08 17.62 6.99
N ASP A 18 9.67 16.43 6.85
CA ASP A 18 10.66 15.83 7.74
C ASP A 18 12.08 16.14 7.27
N ASP A 19 13.08 15.92 8.10
CA ASP A 19 14.49 16.01 7.67
C ASP A 19 14.78 14.92 6.61
N PRO A 20 15.14 15.28 5.37
CA PRO A 20 15.43 14.33 4.31
C PRO A 20 16.51 13.31 4.68
N ARG A 21 17.50 13.69 5.51
CA ARG A 21 18.58 12.81 5.95
C ARG A 21 18.05 11.67 6.84
N LEU A 22 17.12 12.00 7.74
CA LEU A 22 16.50 11.01 8.61
C LEU A 22 15.62 10.03 7.80
N VAL A 23 14.94 10.51 6.78
CA VAL A 23 14.17 9.64 5.86
C VAL A 23 15.11 8.70 5.09
N GLU A 24 16.23 9.22 4.58
CA GLU A 24 17.26 8.41 3.89
C GLU A 24 17.87 7.35 4.83
N GLU A 25 18.23 7.73 6.05
CA GLU A 25 18.76 6.80 7.06
C GLU A 25 17.78 5.66 7.37
N ARG A 26 16.47 5.97 7.54
CA ARG A 26 15.44 4.98 7.81
C ARG A 26 15.24 4.04 6.62
N ARG A 27 15.21 4.58 5.39
CA ARG A 27 15.10 3.77 4.17
C ARG A 27 16.33 2.88 3.97
N PHE A 28 17.52 3.39 4.25
CA PHE A 28 18.75 2.60 4.21
C PHE A 28 18.77 1.49 5.28
N GLY A 29 18.29 1.79 6.50
CA GLY A 29 18.12 0.78 7.55
C GLY A 29 17.18 -0.35 7.11
N LEU A 30 16.04 0.00 6.51
CA LEU A 30 15.08 -0.97 5.98
C LEU A 30 15.67 -1.81 4.83
N PHE A 31 16.41 -1.20 3.92
CA PHE A 31 17.17 -1.92 2.88
C PHE A 31 18.15 -2.94 3.47
N THR A 32 18.88 -2.53 4.51
CA THR A 32 19.86 -3.41 5.18
C THR A 32 19.19 -4.61 5.85
N GLU A 33 18.01 -4.39 6.45
CA GLU A 33 17.22 -5.46 7.09
C GLU A 33 16.65 -6.45 6.06
N ILE A 34 16.11 -5.93 4.93
CA ILE A 34 15.49 -6.75 3.88
C ILE A 34 16.54 -7.45 3.02
N GLY A 35 17.70 -6.83 2.80
CA GLY A 35 18.79 -7.35 1.97
C GLY A 35 18.52 -7.33 0.47
N ALA A 36 17.57 -6.49 0.01
CA ALA A 36 17.24 -6.27 -1.40
C ALA A 36 16.90 -4.80 -1.64
N PRO A 37 17.20 -4.23 -2.82
CA PRO A 37 16.77 -2.87 -3.17
C PRO A 37 15.26 -2.72 -3.01
N ILE A 38 14.82 -1.57 -2.52
CA ILE A 38 13.39 -1.31 -2.26
C ILE A 38 12.88 -0.31 -3.29
N VAL A 39 11.81 -0.67 -3.99
CA VAL A 39 11.13 0.22 -4.93
C VAL A 39 10.11 1.05 -4.21
N TRP A 40 10.20 2.38 -4.38
CA TRP A 40 9.30 3.37 -3.83
C TRP A 40 8.43 3.99 -4.93
N MET A 41 7.20 4.37 -4.58
CA MET A 41 6.25 5.03 -5.47
C MET A 41 6.10 6.51 -5.13
N ASN A 42 5.85 7.33 -6.15
CA ASN A 42 5.22 8.63 -5.99
C ASN A 42 3.70 8.44 -6.08
N GLN A 43 3.07 8.24 -4.93
CA GLN A 43 1.67 7.87 -4.79
C GLN A 43 0.78 9.13 -4.92
N THR A 44 -0.11 9.13 -5.89
CA THR A 44 -1.00 10.26 -6.23
C THR A 44 -2.47 9.97 -6.04
N HIS A 45 -2.82 8.83 -5.42
CA HIS A 45 -4.17 8.28 -5.29
C HIS A 45 -4.81 7.91 -6.64
N SER A 46 -3.98 7.57 -7.62
CA SER A 46 -4.39 7.08 -8.94
C SER A 46 -4.84 5.61 -8.88
N ALA A 47 -5.20 5.05 -10.03
CA ALA A 47 -5.37 3.62 -10.22
C ALA A 47 -4.26 3.01 -11.10
N THR A 48 -3.14 3.70 -11.25
CA THR A 48 -2.00 3.25 -12.07
C THR A 48 -1.23 2.15 -11.35
N VAL A 49 -0.98 1.05 -12.04
CA VAL A 49 -0.14 -0.06 -11.58
C VAL A 49 0.96 -0.30 -12.59
N GLU A 50 2.21 -0.30 -12.14
CA GLU A 50 3.38 -0.57 -12.97
C GLU A 50 3.86 -2.01 -12.75
N LEU A 51 3.97 -2.77 -13.85
CA LEU A 51 4.62 -4.07 -13.87
C LEU A 51 6.08 -3.87 -14.22
N LEU A 52 6.98 -4.05 -13.25
CA LEU A 52 8.39 -3.77 -13.42
C LEU A 52 9.07 -4.78 -14.37
N ASP A 53 9.93 -4.24 -15.22
CA ASP A 53 10.68 -4.99 -16.23
C ASP A 53 12.19 -4.90 -15.92
N PRO A 54 12.90 -6.03 -15.69
CA PRO A 54 14.33 -6.01 -15.42
C PRO A 54 15.17 -5.40 -16.56
N ALA A 55 14.67 -5.42 -17.80
CA ALA A 55 15.33 -4.76 -18.92
C ALA A 55 15.36 -3.22 -18.79
N LYS A 56 14.52 -2.66 -17.92
CA LYS A 56 14.43 -1.22 -17.64
C LYS A 56 15.03 -0.82 -16.30
N ILE A 57 15.84 -1.69 -15.67
CA ILE A 57 16.37 -1.49 -14.31
C ILE A 57 17.02 -0.12 -14.11
N SER A 58 17.80 0.37 -15.09
CA SER A 58 18.46 1.67 -15.04
C SER A 58 17.49 2.86 -14.96
N GLN A 59 16.22 2.67 -15.31
CA GLN A 59 15.18 3.70 -15.19
C GLN A 59 14.60 3.77 -13.77
N TYR A 60 14.79 2.72 -12.97
CA TYR A 60 14.28 2.62 -11.60
C TYR A 60 15.31 3.04 -10.56
N GLU A 61 16.60 3.02 -10.89
CA GLU A 61 17.68 3.39 -9.97
C GLU A 61 17.62 4.88 -9.61
N SER A 62 17.51 5.18 -8.32
CA SER A 62 17.44 6.57 -7.80
C SER A 62 18.81 7.24 -7.66
N GLY A 63 19.89 6.49 -7.82
CA GLY A 63 21.26 6.90 -7.48
C GLY A 63 21.58 6.81 -5.98
N ARG A 64 20.65 6.36 -5.15
CA ARG A 64 20.85 6.05 -3.72
C ARG A 64 20.99 4.55 -3.52
N VAL A 65 21.88 4.17 -2.62
CA VAL A 65 22.13 2.75 -2.31
C VAL A 65 20.86 2.11 -1.72
N GLY A 66 20.41 1.03 -2.36
CA GLY A 66 19.25 0.27 -1.87
C GLY A 66 17.88 0.91 -2.13
N GLU A 67 17.82 2.05 -2.84
CA GLU A 67 16.58 2.73 -3.17
C GLU A 67 16.38 2.83 -4.68
N TRP A 68 15.21 2.36 -5.16
CA TRP A 68 14.77 2.52 -6.53
C TRP A 68 13.49 3.37 -6.59
N GLY A 69 13.31 4.10 -7.66
CA GLY A 69 12.20 5.04 -7.84
C GLY A 69 12.55 6.48 -7.45
N PRO A 70 11.58 7.35 -7.17
CA PRO A 70 10.16 7.03 -7.11
C PRO A 70 9.56 6.74 -8.49
N ILE A 71 8.67 5.75 -8.54
CA ILE A 71 7.89 5.41 -9.74
C ILE A 71 6.53 6.09 -9.65
N GLU A 72 6.10 6.76 -10.73
CA GLU A 72 4.81 7.44 -10.82
C GLU A 72 3.67 6.41 -10.90
N SER A 73 3.26 5.86 -9.76
CA SER A 73 2.19 4.88 -9.66
C SER A 73 1.66 4.77 -8.24
N ASP A 74 0.52 4.14 -8.08
CA ASP A 74 -0.04 3.74 -6.79
C ASP A 74 -0.04 2.22 -6.60
N GLY A 75 0.47 1.46 -7.57
CA GLY A 75 0.70 0.03 -7.48
C GLY A 75 1.95 -0.40 -8.26
N ILE A 76 2.68 -1.35 -7.73
CA ILE A 76 3.85 -1.97 -8.37
C ILE A 76 3.72 -3.48 -8.28
N VAL A 77 4.05 -4.17 -9.37
CA VAL A 77 4.10 -5.64 -9.44
C VAL A 77 5.45 -6.07 -9.98
N VAL A 78 6.00 -7.15 -9.42
CA VAL A 78 7.25 -7.79 -9.85
C VAL A 78 7.03 -9.28 -10.02
N ASP A 79 7.48 -9.82 -11.14
CA ASP A 79 7.65 -11.25 -11.35
C ASP A 79 9.10 -11.64 -11.01
N SER A 80 9.33 -12.16 -9.81
CA SER A 80 10.67 -12.47 -9.33
C SER A 80 11.43 -13.47 -10.20
N ARG A 81 10.72 -14.30 -10.97
CA ARG A 81 11.33 -15.28 -11.90
C ARG A 81 12.13 -14.64 -13.01
N GLN A 82 11.89 -13.36 -13.29
CA GLN A 82 12.57 -12.60 -14.35
C GLN A 82 13.80 -11.83 -13.85
N TRP A 83 14.06 -11.84 -12.54
CA TRP A 83 15.13 -11.09 -11.91
C TRP A 83 16.19 -11.99 -11.31
N GLU A 84 17.47 -11.69 -11.53
CA GLU A 84 18.57 -12.34 -10.82
C GLU A 84 18.51 -12.00 -9.31
N ALA A 85 18.22 -10.73 -9.00
CA ALA A 85 17.99 -10.23 -7.65
C ALA A 85 16.74 -9.35 -7.63
N PRO A 86 15.56 -9.93 -7.34
CA PRO A 86 14.30 -9.19 -7.35
C PRO A 86 14.29 -8.12 -6.25
N PRO A 87 13.76 -6.91 -6.52
CA PRO A 87 13.60 -5.89 -5.51
C PRO A 87 12.46 -6.23 -4.55
N ALA A 88 12.50 -5.63 -3.36
CA ALA A 88 11.36 -5.49 -2.49
C ALA A 88 10.48 -4.31 -2.95
N LEU A 89 9.20 -4.35 -2.63
CA LEU A 89 8.23 -3.32 -3.00
C LEU A 89 7.68 -2.65 -1.73
N ALA A 90 7.66 -1.33 -1.70
CA ALA A 90 7.15 -0.56 -0.58
C ALA A 90 5.94 0.30 -0.96
N VAL A 91 4.96 0.33 -0.07
CA VAL A 91 3.82 1.25 -0.11
C VAL A 91 3.76 2.05 1.18
N MET A 92 3.62 3.37 1.06
CA MET A 92 3.61 4.30 2.19
C MET A 92 2.20 4.78 2.47
N THR A 93 1.78 4.73 3.74
CA THR A 93 0.43 5.16 4.12
C THR A 93 0.40 5.90 5.47
N ALA A 94 -0.69 6.62 5.67
CA ALA A 94 -1.17 7.12 6.95
C ALA A 94 -2.69 7.26 6.80
N ASP A 95 -3.41 6.19 7.08
CA ASP A 95 -4.85 5.90 6.93
C ASP A 95 -5.25 5.17 5.65
N CYS A 96 -4.70 5.51 4.48
CA CYS A 96 -5.00 4.75 3.26
C CYS A 96 -4.61 3.28 3.42
N MET A 97 -5.27 2.41 2.67
CA MET A 97 -5.11 0.96 2.76
C MET A 97 -3.86 0.51 1.98
N PRO A 98 -2.80 0.01 2.66
CA PRO A 98 -1.70 -0.66 1.99
C PRO A 98 -2.11 -2.10 1.70
N VAL A 99 -1.99 -2.54 0.45
CA VAL A 99 -2.32 -3.90 0.04
C VAL A 99 -1.08 -4.59 -0.51
N LEU A 100 -0.73 -5.73 0.06
CA LEU A 100 0.37 -6.58 -0.38
C LEU A 100 -0.21 -7.82 -1.05
N LEU A 101 0.28 -8.14 -2.24
CA LEU A 101 -0.16 -9.27 -3.04
C LEU A 101 1.01 -10.23 -3.25
N SER A 102 0.76 -11.52 -3.17
CA SER A 102 1.77 -12.54 -3.44
C SER A 102 1.17 -13.76 -4.13
N SER A 103 1.97 -14.46 -4.90
CA SER A 103 1.64 -15.77 -5.46
C SER A 103 2.73 -16.78 -5.16
N ARG A 104 2.38 -18.07 -5.15
CA ARG A 104 3.36 -19.17 -5.04
C ARG A 104 4.32 -19.23 -6.21
N GLN A 105 3.97 -18.62 -7.34
CA GLN A 105 4.81 -18.55 -8.53
C GLN A 105 5.87 -17.44 -8.45
N GLY A 106 5.94 -16.67 -7.35
CA GLY A 106 6.94 -15.62 -7.14
C GLY A 106 6.57 -14.27 -7.76
N VAL A 107 5.32 -14.06 -8.15
CA VAL A 107 4.82 -12.70 -8.48
C VAL A 107 4.38 -12.03 -7.19
N ILE A 108 4.86 -10.82 -6.94
CA ILE A 108 4.52 -10.00 -5.77
C ILE A 108 4.05 -8.63 -6.21
N GLY A 109 3.23 -7.99 -5.37
CA GLY A 109 2.72 -6.63 -5.60
C GLY A 109 2.56 -5.83 -4.32
N ALA A 110 2.74 -4.51 -4.42
CA ALA A 110 2.43 -3.55 -3.36
C ALA A 110 1.54 -2.45 -3.93
N VAL A 111 0.41 -2.18 -3.28
CA VAL A 111 -0.63 -1.27 -3.80
C VAL A 111 -1.07 -0.30 -2.72
N HIS A 112 -1.10 0.98 -3.06
CA HIS A 112 -1.71 2.05 -2.28
C HIS A 112 -3.18 2.21 -2.68
N ALA A 113 -4.08 1.65 -1.90
CA ALA A 113 -5.51 1.74 -2.16
C ALA A 113 -6.17 2.81 -1.25
N GLY A 114 -5.98 4.07 -1.59
CA GLY A 114 -6.80 5.17 -1.06
C GLY A 114 -8.22 5.09 -1.65
N ARG A 115 -9.19 5.85 -1.11
CA ARG A 115 -10.59 5.84 -1.57
C ARG A 115 -10.72 6.00 -3.09
N VAL A 116 -10.03 6.98 -3.67
CA VAL A 116 -10.12 7.28 -5.10
C VAL A 116 -9.56 6.12 -5.93
N GLY A 117 -8.34 5.66 -5.65
CA GLY A 117 -7.72 4.54 -6.36
C GLY A 117 -8.54 3.25 -6.23
N PHE A 118 -9.08 2.95 -5.03
CA PHE A 118 -9.95 1.80 -4.79
C PHE A 118 -11.20 1.83 -5.68
N LEU A 119 -11.92 2.97 -5.68
CA LEU A 119 -13.14 3.14 -6.48
C LEU A 119 -12.86 3.15 -7.99
N HIS A 120 -11.66 3.52 -8.42
CA HIS A 120 -11.22 3.45 -9.82
C HIS A 120 -10.58 2.11 -10.19
N GLY A 121 -10.68 1.09 -9.32
CA GLY A 121 -10.31 -0.29 -9.65
C GLY A 121 -8.82 -0.61 -9.56
N ILE A 122 -8.03 0.08 -8.75
CA ILE A 122 -6.59 -0.19 -8.62
C ILE A 122 -6.27 -1.64 -8.27
N LEU A 123 -7.12 -2.30 -7.48
CA LEU A 123 -6.94 -3.72 -7.14
C LEU A 123 -7.14 -4.61 -8.37
N SER A 124 -8.11 -4.30 -9.24
CA SER A 124 -8.31 -5.03 -10.50
C SER A 124 -7.12 -4.84 -11.44
N HIS A 125 -6.60 -3.61 -11.58
CA HIS A 125 -5.40 -3.36 -12.38
C HIS A 125 -4.17 -4.10 -11.84
N ALA A 126 -4.06 -4.27 -10.52
CA ALA A 126 -3.01 -5.10 -9.93
C ALA A 126 -3.19 -6.57 -10.30
N LEU A 127 -4.43 -7.12 -10.28
CA LEU A 127 -4.69 -8.48 -10.74
C LEU A 127 -4.37 -8.67 -12.22
N ASP A 128 -4.70 -7.69 -13.07
CA ASP A 128 -4.35 -7.74 -14.49
C ASP A 128 -2.84 -7.91 -14.70
N ALA A 129 -2.02 -7.24 -13.88
CA ALA A 129 -0.57 -7.40 -13.92
C ALA A 129 -0.12 -8.81 -13.49
N PHE A 130 -0.80 -9.45 -12.53
CA PHE A 130 -0.57 -10.85 -12.16
C PHE A 130 -0.99 -11.80 -13.29
N HIS A 131 -2.17 -11.58 -13.88
CA HIS A 131 -2.67 -12.38 -15.01
C HIS A 131 -1.73 -12.32 -16.21
N CYS A 132 -1.14 -11.15 -16.51
CA CYS A 132 -0.12 -11.00 -17.55
C CYS A 132 1.12 -11.89 -17.31
N ARG A 133 1.33 -12.39 -16.10
CA ARG A 133 2.40 -13.32 -15.70
C ARG A 133 1.92 -14.76 -15.54
N GLY A 134 0.68 -15.04 -15.96
CA GLY A 134 0.08 -16.38 -15.94
C GLY A 134 -0.43 -16.84 -14.57
N VAL A 135 -0.52 -15.95 -13.58
CA VAL A 135 -1.02 -16.25 -12.23
C VAL A 135 -2.55 -16.16 -12.23
N GLN A 136 -3.22 -17.18 -11.71
CA GLN A 136 -4.68 -17.20 -11.56
C GLN A 136 -5.10 -16.66 -10.18
N ASN A 137 -6.34 -16.20 -10.05
CA ASN A 137 -6.85 -15.57 -8.82
C ASN A 137 -6.70 -16.46 -7.58
N GLU A 138 -6.96 -17.76 -7.70
CA GLU A 138 -6.89 -18.73 -6.59
C GLU A 138 -5.45 -18.93 -6.08
N GLU A 139 -4.46 -18.51 -6.85
CA GLU A 139 -3.04 -18.57 -6.50
C GLU A 139 -2.56 -17.30 -5.78
N ILE A 140 -3.40 -16.24 -5.74
CA ILE A 140 -3.05 -14.94 -5.17
C ILE A 140 -3.52 -14.86 -3.73
N SER A 141 -2.58 -14.48 -2.87
CA SER A 141 -2.86 -14.09 -1.48
C SER A 141 -2.77 -12.58 -1.36
N MET A 142 -3.77 -11.97 -0.74
CA MET A 142 -3.87 -10.54 -0.47
C MET A 142 -3.83 -10.28 1.03
N LEU A 143 -2.91 -9.43 1.47
CA LEU A 143 -2.84 -8.93 2.84
C LEU A 143 -3.07 -7.42 2.85
N ILE A 144 -4.09 -6.98 3.59
CA ILE A 144 -4.30 -5.57 3.89
C ILE A 144 -3.56 -5.24 5.18
N GLY A 145 -2.65 -4.26 5.11
CA GLY A 145 -1.93 -3.76 6.27
C GLY A 145 -2.76 -2.79 7.13
N PRO A 146 -2.12 -2.11 8.10
CA PRO A 146 -2.80 -1.13 8.95
C PRO A 146 -3.40 0.01 8.12
N CYS A 147 -4.66 0.35 8.38
CA CYS A 147 -5.38 1.43 7.70
C CYS A 147 -6.53 1.93 8.57
N ILE A 148 -7.16 3.03 8.19
CA ILE A 148 -8.34 3.51 8.90
C ILE A 148 -9.52 2.55 8.68
N CYS A 149 -10.20 2.15 9.76
CA CYS A 149 -11.33 1.21 9.68
C CYS A 149 -12.66 1.93 9.36
N GLY A 150 -13.66 1.14 8.95
CA GLY A 150 -14.98 1.65 8.60
C GLY A 150 -15.74 2.33 9.75
N ARG A 151 -15.34 2.09 11.01
CA ARG A 151 -15.91 2.76 12.18
C ARG A 151 -15.25 4.10 12.52
N CYS A 152 -14.15 4.42 11.83
CA CYS A 152 -13.34 5.62 12.07
C CYS A 152 -13.22 6.53 10.84
N TYR A 153 -13.45 6.00 9.64
CA TYR A 153 -13.31 6.77 8.41
C TYR A 153 -14.57 7.60 8.10
N GLU A 154 -14.81 8.60 8.96
CA GLU A 154 -15.87 9.58 8.75
C GLU A 154 -15.67 10.36 7.46
N VAL A 155 -16.76 10.56 6.73
CA VAL A 155 -16.80 11.34 5.49
C VAL A 155 -18.05 12.22 5.46
N SER A 156 -18.08 13.22 4.57
CA SER A 156 -19.30 13.99 4.37
C SER A 156 -20.43 13.13 3.76
N PRO A 157 -21.70 13.44 4.01
CA PRO A 157 -22.84 12.74 3.39
C PRO A 157 -22.75 12.68 1.87
N GLN A 158 -22.28 13.76 1.23
CA GLN A 158 -22.09 13.81 -0.21
C GLN A 158 -21.01 12.81 -0.66
N MET A 159 -19.84 12.82 -0.02
CA MET A 159 -18.74 11.89 -0.36
C MET A 159 -19.15 10.42 -0.16
N ARG A 160 -19.93 10.14 0.89
CA ARG A 160 -20.48 8.80 1.10
C ARG A 160 -21.43 8.40 -0.01
N ALA A 161 -22.39 9.28 -0.36
CA ALA A 161 -23.35 8.99 -1.42
C ALA A 161 -22.68 8.70 -2.77
N GLU A 162 -21.69 9.51 -3.16
CA GLU A 162 -20.88 9.30 -4.38
C GLU A 162 -20.09 7.98 -4.34
N SER A 163 -19.46 7.68 -3.20
CA SER A 163 -18.67 6.45 -3.05
C SER A 163 -19.55 5.19 -3.07
N VAL A 164 -20.70 5.23 -2.39
CA VAL A 164 -21.66 4.11 -2.34
C VAL A 164 -22.31 3.86 -3.70
N ALA A 165 -22.55 4.92 -4.49
CA ALA A 165 -23.06 4.77 -5.84
C ALA A 165 -22.08 3.98 -6.74
N SER A 166 -20.76 4.11 -6.51
CA SER A 166 -19.73 3.37 -7.24
C SER A 166 -19.47 1.99 -6.66
N CYS A 167 -19.57 1.83 -5.34
CA CYS A 167 -19.33 0.57 -4.63
C CYS A 167 -20.23 0.51 -3.37
N SER A 168 -21.33 -0.23 -3.43
CA SER A 168 -22.28 -0.30 -2.31
C SER A 168 -21.68 -0.96 -1.05
N ALA A 169 -20.72 -1.86 -1.21
CA ALA A 169 -20.05 -2.57 -0.11
C ALA A 169 -19.23 -1.64 0.81
N ILE A 170 -18.89 -0.43 0.35
CA ILE A 170 -18.08 0.53 1.12
C ILE A 170 -18.90 1.29 2.18
N ALA A 171 -20.23 1.17 2.16
CA ALA A 171 -21.12 1.91 3.05
C ALA A 171 -20.88 1.53 4.52
N SER A 172 -20.63 2.52 5.38
CA SER A 172 -20.44 2.32 6.81
C SER A 172 -20.98 3.48 7.63
N GLN A 173 -20.91 3.32 8.95
CA GLN A 173 -21.21 4.35 9.96
C GLN A 173 -20.11 4.30 11.02
N THR A 174 -19.72 5.49 11.50
CA THR A 174 -18.73 5.59 12.59
C THR A 174 -19.30 5.05 13.91
N SER A 175 -18.41 4.75 14.86
CA SER A 175 -18.81 4.38 16.21
C SER A 175 -19.55 5.50 16.99
N TRP A 176 -19.49 6.74 16.49
CA TRP A 176 -20.20 7.91 17.05
C TRP A 176 -21.39 8.35 16.19
N GLY A 177 -21.81 7.53 15.19
CA GLY A 177 -23.09 7.65 14.50
C GLY A 177 -23.09 8.55 13.25
N THR A 178 -21.93 8.94 12.72
CA THR A 178 -21.82 9.74 11.48
C THR A 178 -21.56 8.86 10.26
N GLU A 179 -21.72 9.44 9.07
CA GLU A 179 -21.48 8.78 7.78
C GLU A 179 -20.01 8.36 7.62
N ALA A 180 -19.78 7.13 7.20
CA ALA A 180 -18.45 6.56 7.07
C ALA A 180 -18.30 5.65 5.85
N LEU A 181 -17.04 5.28 5.55
CA LEU A 181 -16.69 4.32 4.49
C LEU A 181 -15.81 3.20 5.07
N ASP A 182 -16.11 1.95 4.73
CA ASP A 182 -15.32 0.77 5.09
C ASP A 182 -14.55 0.23 3.88
N LEU A 183 -13.38 0.82 3.62
CA LEU A 183 -12.52 0.35 2.52
C LEU A 183 -11.99 -1.07 2.76
N PRO A 184 -11.40 -1.41 3.93
CA PRO A 184 -10.88 -2.75 4.14
C PRO A 184 -11.98 -3.83 4.08
N GLY A 185 -13.17 -3.57 4.61
CA GLY A 185 -14.30 -4.49 4.50
C GLY A 185 -14.73 -4.73 3.06
N ALA A 186 -14.87 -3.66 2.27
CA ALA A 186 -15.20 -3.75 0.85
C ALA A 186 -14.12 -4.45 0.04
N ALA A 187 -12.83 -4.20 0.33
CA ALA A 187 -11.72 -4.86 -0.35
C ALA A 187 -11.67 -6.36 -0.04
N LEU A 188 -11.95 -6.77 1.20
CA LEU A 188 -12.06 -8.19 1.57
C LEU A 188 -13.26 -8.87 0.90
N GLN A 189 -14.38 -8.17 0.75
CA GLN A 189 -15.53 -8.70 0.01
C GLN A 189 -15.17 -8.87 -1.48
N TRP A 190 -14.63 -7.85 -2.11
CA TRP A 190 -14.18 -7.88 -3.50
C TRP A 190 -13.17 -9.02 -3.74
N ALA A 191 -12.19 -9.20 -2.88
CA ALA A 191 -11.21 -10.28 -3.00
C ALA A 191 -11.85 -11.68 -2.98
N ARG A 192 -12.83 -11.89 -2.08
CA ARG A 192 -13.60 -13.16 -2.03
C ARG A 192 -14.39 -13.40 -3.31
N GLU A 193 -15.04 -12.36 -3.83
CA GLU A 193 -15.79 -12.43 -5.09
C GLU A 193 -14.88 -12.75 -6.28
N CYS A 194 -13.64 -12.27 -6.27
CA CYS A 194 -12.60 -12.60 -7.24
C CYS A 194 -11.94 -13.97 -7.01
N GLY A 195 -12.19 -14.67 -5.91
CA GLY A 195 -11.58 -15.96 -5.60
C GLY A 195 -10.19 -15.90 -4.96
N LEU A 196 -9.77 -14.74 -4.46
CA LEU A 196 -8.49 -14.59 -3.76
C LEU A 196 -8.55 -15.08 -2.31
N SER A 197 -7.40 -15.55 -1.80
CA SER A 197 -7.21 -15.65 -0.35
C SER A 197 -6.87 -14.27 0.21
N ALA A 198 -7.70 -13.71 1.07
CA ALA A 198 -7.52 -12.34 1.57
C ALA A 198 -7.67 -12.24 3.08
N SER A 199 -6.84 -11.39 3.69
CA SER A 199 -6.92 -11.05 5.11
C SER A 199 -6.56 -9.58 5.35
N TRP A 200 -7.02 -9.05 6.48
CA TRP A 200 -6.62 -7.75 7.00
C TRP A 200 -6.01 -7.94 8.38
N VAL A 201 -4.93 -7.21 8.69
CA VAL A 201 -4.25 -7.30 9.99
C VAL A 201 -5.11 -6.82 11.18
N GLY A 202 -6.25 -6.16 10.90
CA GLY A 202 -7.21 -5.73 11.91
C GLY A 202 -6.81 -4.45 12.66
N GLU A 203 -5.73 -3.76 12.27
CA GLU A 203 -5.21 -2.58 12.95
C GLU A 203 -5.75 -1.28 12.33
N CYS A 204 -6.47 -0.50 13.13
CA CYS A 204 -6.95 0.82 12.75
C CYS A 204 -5.91 1.90 13.09
N THR A 205 -5.45 2.63 12.09
CA THR A 205 -4.44 3.68 12.26
C THR A 205 -4.92 4.86 13.09
N LEU A 206 -6.21 5.17 13.09
CA LEU A 206 -6.78 6.22 13.94
C LEU A 206 -6.84 5.80 15.41
N GLU A 207 -7.23 4.56 15.69
CA GLU A 207 -7.39 4.04 17.07
C GLU A 207 -6.04 3.67 17.69
N ASN A 208 -5.13 3.10 16.91
CA ASN A 208 -3.81 2.69 17.41
C ASN A 208 -2.77 3.79 17.22
N PRO A 209 -2.29 4.42 18.33
CA PRO A 209 -1.33 5.53 18.26
C PRO A 209 0.08 5.12 17.83
N THR A 210 0.37 3.84 17.67
CA THR A 210 1.66 3.38 17.13
C THR A 210 1.81 3.64 15.64
N TYR A 211 0.70 3.87 14.93
CA TYR A 211 0.71 4.18 13.50
C TYR A 211 0.52 5.68 13.24
N HIS A 212 1.11 6.15 12.15
CA HIS A 212 0.78 7.45 11.60
C HIS A 212 -0.68 7.46 11.12
N SER A 213 -1.40 8.54 11.41
CA SER A 213 -2.75 8.75 10.92
C SER A 213 -2.93 10.21 10.53
N TYR A 214 -3.17 10.45 9.25
CA TYR A 214 -3.45 11.77 8.71
C TYR A 214 -4.76 12.34 9.28
N ARG A 215 -5.73 11.48 9.54
CA ARG A 215 -7.00 11.87 10.17
C ARG A 215 -6.80 12.36 11.61
N ARG A 216 -5.91 11.73 12.36
CA ARG A 216 -5.58 12.15 13.72
C ARG A 216 -4.73 13.42 13.75
N SER A 217 -3.75 13.52 12.86
CA SER A 217 -2.87 14.68 12.70
C SER A 217 -2.40 14.78 11.25
N PRO A 218 -2.83 15.83 10.51
CA PRO A 218 -2.36 16.05 9.14
C PRO A 218 -0.84 16.19 9.02
N GLU A 219 -0.20 16.74 10.06
CA GLU A 219 1.25 16.82 10.20
C GLU A 219 1.79 15.49 10.78
N CYS A 220 1.80 14.45 9.98
CA CYS A 220 2.35 13.15 10.38
C CYS A 220 3.19 12.53 9.28
N GLY A 221 4.09 11.63 9.66
CA GLY A 221 4.87 10.81 8.74
C GLY A 221 4.02 9.81 7.96
N ARG A 222 4.73 8.95 7.23
CA ARG A 222 4.17 7.80 6.54
C ARG A 222 4.92 6.56 6.99
N PHE A 223 4.19 5.53 7.45
CA PHE A 223 4.81 4.21 7.64
C PHE A 223 4.86 3.46 6.29
N ALA A 224 5.74 2.49 6.18
CA ALA A 224 5.88 1.65 5.01
C ALA A 224 5.38 0.23 5.28
N SER A 225 4.60 -0.32 4.37
CA SER A 225 4.35 -1.76 4.27
C SER A 225 5.19 -2.31 3.12
N VAL A 226 5.93 -3.39 3.37
CA VAL A 226 6.92 -3.91 2.42
C VAL A 226 6.68 -5.38 2.15
N ILE A 227 6.84 -5.77 0.90
CA ILE A 227 6.85 -7.17 0.47
C ILE A 227 8.14 -7.48 -0.29
N ALA A 228 8.75 -8.62 0.01
CA ALA A 228 9.92 -9.15 -0.66
C ALA A 228 9.76 -10.65 -0.91
N THR A 229 10.46 -11.16 -1.91
CA THR A 229 10.54 -12.60 -2.14
C THR A 229 11.58 -13.21 -1.22
N CYS A 230 11.27 -14.35 -0.60
CA CYS A 230 12.27 -15.12 0.13
C CYS A 230 13.27 -15.71 -0.87
N ARG A 231 14.56 -15.45 -0.68
CA ARG A 231 15.59 -16.24 -1.36
C ARG A 231 15.59 -17.63 -0.71
N HIS A 232 15.17 -18.65 -1.45
CA HIS A 232 15.46 -20.02 -1.04
C HIS A 232 16.97 -20.23 -1.23
N SER A 233 17.69 -20.33 -0.12
CA SER A 233 19.09 -20.72 -0.05
C SER A 233 19.26 -22.19 -0.43
#